data_5a3535c269d4b4a537d9024d47e458f1
#
_entry.id   5a3535c269d4b4a537d9024d47e458f1
#
_cell.length_a   1.000
_cell.length_b   1.000
_cell.length_c   1.000
_cell.angle_alpha   90.00
_cell.angle_beta   90.00
_cell.angle_gamma   90.00
#
_symmetry.space_group_name_H-M   'P 1'
#
loop_
_entity.id
_entity.type
_entity.pdbx_description
1 polymer ?
#
loop_
_entity_poly.entity_id
_entity_poly.type
_entity_poly.pdbx_seq_one_letter_code
_entity_poly.pdbx_strand_id
1 'polypeptide(L)' 'MTKYFAFLDELQDSGLVNMNEARRMLKDLFRLTTEVSHEIFDEWKKRKSEN' A
#
# COMPACT_ATOMS: atom_id res chain seq x y z
N MET A 1 4.12 1.25 10.87
CA MET A 1 3.47 0.62 9.71
C MET A 1 2.00 1.00 9.57
N THR A 2 1.35 1.40 10.66
CA THR A 2 -0.08 1.75 10.64
C THR A 2 -0.42 2.84 9.62
N LYS A 3 0.42 3.87 9.51
CA LYS A 3 0.14 4.96 8.57
C LYS A 3 0.18 4.51 7.11
N TYR A 4 1.03 3.54 6.80
CA TYR A 4 1.13 3.00 5.44
C TYR A 4 -0.12 2.18 5.10
N PHE A 5 -0.55 1.37 6.04
CA PHE A 5 -1.74 0.54 5.84
C PHE A 5 -3.00 1.40 5.73
N ALA A 6 -3.10 2.45 6.55
CA ALA A 6 -4.23 3.37 6.48
C ALA A 6 -4.30 4.03 5.11
N PHE A 7 -3.15 4.44 4.58
CA PHE A 7 -3.08 5.06 3.25
C PHE A 7 -3.56 4.08 2.17
N LEU A 8 -3.08 2.84 2.23
CA LEU A 8 -3.47 1.83 1.26
C LEU A 8 -4.96 1.48 1.36
N ASP A 9 -5.49 1.43 2.59
CA ASP A 9 -6.91 1.20 2.80
C ASP A 9 -7.76 2.29 2.16
N GLU A 10 -7.35 3.54 2.31
CA GLU A 10 -8.07 4.66 1.70
C GLU A 10 -8.05 4.58 0.18
N LEU A 11 -6.90 4.23 -0.40
CA LEU A 11 -6.81 4.09 -1.85
C LEU A 11 -7.70 2.96 -2.36
N GLN A 12 -7.75 1.86 -1.64
CA GLN A 12 -8.59 0.73 -2.01
C GLN A 12 -10.07 1.13 -1.94
N ASP A 13 -10.46 1.81 -0.87
CA ASP A 13 -11.85 2.22 -0.68
C ASP A 13 -12.29 3.22 -1.74
N SER A 14 -11.39 4.07 -2.21
CA SER A 14 -11.74 5.07 -3.22
C SER A 14 -12.07 4.43 -4.57
N GLY A 15 -11.45 3.29 -4.87
CA GLY A 15 -11.63 2.61 -6.14
C GLY A 15 -11.11 3.37 -7.35
N LEU A 16 -10.35 4.45 -7.11
CA LEU A 16 -9.88 5.32 -8.20
C LEU A 16 -8.53 4.91 -8.77
N VAL A 17 -7.79 4.04 -8.06
CA VAL A 17 -6.47 3.61 -8.52
C VAL A 17 -6.39 2.09 -8.47
N ASN A 18 -5.60 1.53 -9.38
CA ASN A 18 -5.34 0.08 -9.32
C ASN A 18 -4.21 -0.21 -8.31
N MET A 19 -3.98 -1.48 -8.04
CA MET A 19 -3.01 -1.87 -7.01
C MET A 19 -1.58 -1.48 -7.35
N ASN A 20 -1.20 -1.53 -8.62
CA ASN A 20 0.15 -1.13 -9.03
C ASN A 20 0.36 0.37 -8.79
N GLU A 21 -0.64 1.17 -9.12
CA GLU A 21 -0.57 2.60 -8.89
C GLU A 21 -0.54 2.92 -7.40
N ALA A 22 -1.32 2.18 -6.60
CA ALA A 22 -1.35 2.37 -5.15
C ALA A 22 0.05 2.15 -4.55
N ARG A 23 0.74 1.10 -4.99
CA ARG A 23 2.10 0.82 -4.50
C ARG A 23 3.06 1.95 -4.87
N ARG A 24 2.96 2.45 -6.11
CA ARG A 24 3.83 3.54 -6.56
C ARG A 24 3.54 4.83 -5.80
N MET A 25 2.27 5.11 -5.55
CA MET A 25 1.89 6.27 -4.77
C MET A 25 2.41 6.19 -3.34
N LEU A 26 2.34 5.01 -2.73
CA LEU A 26 2.89 4.78 -1.41
C LEU A 26 4.38 5.06 -1.39
N LYS A 27 5.09 4.50 -2.36
CA LYS A 27 6.53 4.69 -2.47
C LYS A 27 6.90 6.17 -2.58
N ASP A 28 6.20 6.89 -3.46
CA ASP A 28 6.51 8.28 -3.72
C ASP A 28 6.13 9.20 -2.56
N LEU A 29 4.98 8.97 -1.96
CA LEU A 29 4.49 9.83 -0.88
C LEU A 29 5.37 9.73 0.35
N PHE A 30 5.78 8.53 0.71
CA PHE A 30 6.59 8.30 1.91
C PHE A 30 8.08 8.18 1.61
N ARG A 31 8.48 8.41 0.37
CA ARG A 31 9.87 8.36 -0.08
C ARG A 31 10.56 7.06 0.27
N LEU A 32 9.89 5.97 -0.03
CA LEU A 32 10.39 4.64 0.25
C LEU A 32 11.21 4.11 -0.93
N THR A 33 12.09 3.16 -0.64
CA THR A 33 12.75 2.42 -1.70
C THR A 33 11.75 1.45 -2.33
N THR A 34 12.08 0.95 -3.51
CA THR A 34 11.23 -0.04 -4.18
C THR A 34 11.07 -1.28 -3.30
N GLU A 35 12.15 -1.74 -2.68
CA GLU A 35 12.11 -2.93 -1.83
C GLU A 35 11.20 -2.73 -0.63
N VAL A 36 11.33 -1.59 0.05
CA VAL A 36 10.51 -1.31 1.23
C VAL A 36 9.05 -1.18 0.85
N SER A 37 8.76 -0.52 -0.26
CA SER A 37 7.36 -0.38 -0.69
C SER A 37 6.75 -1.74 -1.02
N HIS A 38 7.52 -2.63 -1.64
CA HIS A 38 7.06 -3.99 -1.90
C HIS A 38 6.76 -4.75 -0.62
N GLU A 39 7.64 -4.65 0.36
CA GLU A 39 7.44 -5.34 1.65
C GLU A 39 6.19 -4.86 2.36
N ILE A 40 5.99 -3.56 2.40
CA ILE A 40 4.80 -2.98 3.03
C ILE A 40 3.53 -3.44 2.30
N PHE A 41 3.56 -3.38 0.99
CA PHE A 41 2.42 -3.74 0.17
C PHE A 41 2.07 -5.22 0.33
N ASP A 42 3.09 -6.09 0.32
CA ASP A 42 2.89 -7.52 0.51
C ASP A 42 2.31 -7.83 1.89
N GLU A 43 2.82 -7.17 2.92
CA GLU A 43 2.33 -7.35 4.27
C GLU A 43 0.87 -6.90 4.40
N TRP A 44 0.54 -5.77 3.78
CA TRP A 44 -0.83 -5.27 3.77
C TRP A 44 -1.77 -6.25 3.09
N LYS A 45 -1.39 -6.78 1.93
CA LYS A 45 -2.20 -7.76 1.22
C LYS A 45 -2.39 -9.04 2.03
N LYS A 46 -1.34 -9.47 2.69
CA LYS A 46 -1.38 -10.67 3.53
C LYS A 46 -2.37 -10.51 4.67
N ARG A 47 -2.37 -9.36 5.31
CA ARG A 47 -3.33 -9.09 6.39
C ARG A 47 -4.77 -9.08 5.88
N LYS A 48 -4.99 -8.55 4.71
CA LYS A 48 -6.31 -8.56 4.09
C LYS A 48 -6.78 -9.98 3.81
N SER A 49 -5.87 -10.83 3.38
CA SER A 49 -6.19 -12.22 3.06
C SER A 49 -6.49 -13.06 4.29
N GLU A 50 -5.98 -12.69 5.45
CA GLU A 50 -6.16 -13.45 6.67
C GLU A 50 -7.54 -13.23 7.29
N ASN A 51 -8.27 -12.27 6.81
CA ASN A 51 -9.63 -12.03 7.27
C ASN A 51 -10.62 -12.83 6.43
#